data_ff9aeb11fac7fe0184987097cb5b6686
#
_entry.id   ff9aeb11fac7fe0184987097cb5b6686
#
_cell.length_a   1.000
_cell.length_b   1.000
_cell.length_c   1.000
_cell.angle_alpha   90.00
_cell.angle_beta   90.00
_cell.angle_gamma   90.00
#
_symmetry.space_group_name_H-M   'P 1'
#
loop_
_entity.id
_entity.type
_entity.pdbx_description
1 polymer ?
#
loop_
_entity_poly.entity_id
_entity_poly.type
_entity_poly.pdbx_seq_one_letter_code
_entity_poly.pdbx_strand_id
1 'polypeptide(L)'
;MYLYPFLNTVSKSRPFEYLRLTSLGVIGALVKVDDSEVVNFLLQTEIIPLCLRIMETGSELSKTVATFIVQKILLDEVGLNYICATAERFYAVSTVLSNMVAMLVESPSHRLLKHIARCYLRLADNLRYVRVHCMLLSHALTLSFDAALVTLCAS
;
A
#
# COMPACT_ATOMS: atom_id res chain seq x y z
N MET A 1 18.01 -9.49 8.88
CA MET A 1 17.74 -8.16 8.30
C MET A 1 17.65 -7.09 9.39
N TYR A 2 18.64 -6.19 9.45
CA TYR A 2 18.77 -5.20 10.54
C TYR A 2 17.75 -4.06 10.47
N LEU A 3 17.08 -3.84 9.32
CA LEU A 3 16.13 -2.72 9.12
C LEU A 3 14.71 -3.02 9.63
N TYR A 4 14.30 -4.27 9.67
CA TYR A 4 12.93 -4.67 9.99
C TYR A 4 12.48 -4.33 11.41
N PRO A 5 13.32 -4.42 12.44
CA PRO A 5 12.94 -3.96 13.78
C PRO A 5 12.47 -2.51 13.81
N PHE A 6 13.08 -1.64 13.00
CA PHE A 6 12.69 -0.23 12.90
C PHE A 6 11.36 -0.04 12.18
N LEU A 7 11.04 -0.88 11.19
CA LEU A 7 9.73 -0.89 10.52
C LEU A 7 8.63 -1.41 11.43
N ASN A 8 8.98 -2.26 12.40
CA ASN A 8 8.03 -2.88 13.32
C ASN A 8 7.69 -2.01 14.53
N THR A 9 8.32 -0.85 14.70
CA THR A 9 8.03 0.03 15.83
C THR A 9 6.65 0.68 15.68
N VAL A 10 5.86 0.68 16.76
CA VAL A 10 4.53 1.33 16.83
C VAL A 10 4.59 2.75 17.40
N SER A 11 5.74 3.18 17.90
CA SER A 11 5.90 4.52 18.47
C SER A 11 5.71 5.60 17.39
N LYS A 12 4.88 6.59 17.70
CA LYS A 12 4.63 7.77 16.86
C LYS A 12 5.57 8.94 17.16
N SER A 13 6.55 8.75 18.05
CA SER A 13 7.52 9.80 18.37
C SER A 13 8.44 10.08 17.16
N ARG A 14 8.85 11.33 17.02
CA ARG A 14 9.66 11.78 15.87
C ARG A 14 10.90 10.93 15.59
N PRO A 15 11.73 10.51 16.58
CA PRO A 15 12.90 9.70 16.30
C PRO A 15 12.55 8.35 15.63
N PHE A 16 11.52 7.67 16.12
CA PHE A 16 11.09 6.38 15.55
C PHE A 16 10.44 6.53 14.17
N GLU A 17 9.74 7.65 13.92
CA GLU A 17 9.22 7.96 12.59
C GLU A 17 10.34 8.18 11.58
N TYR A 18 11.41 8.89 11.96
CA TYR A 18 12.59 9.05 11.11
C TYR A 18 13.31 7.72 10.83
N LEU A 19 13.45 6.86 11.84
CA LEU A 19 14.05 5.54 11.66
C LEU A 19 13.22 4.68 10.70
N ARG A 20 11.88 4.68 10.85
CA ARG A 20 10.96 4.00 9.92
C ARG A 20 11.12 4.53 8.51
N LEU A 21 11.06 5.84 8.34
CA LEU A 21 11.16 6.50 7.04
C LEU A 21 12.52 6.22 6.36
N THR A 22 13.61 6.30 7.10
CA THR A 22 14.95 6.01 6.58
C THR A 22 15.06 4.54 6.16
N SER A 23 14.54 3.61 6.97
CA SER A 23 14.54 2.19 6.66
C SER A 23 13.68 1.87 5.43
N LEU A 24 12.50 2.48 5.30
CA LEU A 24 11.67 2.41 4.10
C LEU A 24 12.40 3.00 2.88
N GLY A 25 13.12 4.11 3.06
CA GLY A 25 13.88 4.77 1.99
C GLY A 25 14.96 3.86 1.41
N VAL A 26 15.67 3.11 2.25
CA VAL A 26 16.67 2.11 1.81
C VAL A 26 16.01 0.99 1.00
N ILE A 27 14.89 0.44 1.49
CA ILE A 27 14.15 -0.61 0.77
C ILE A 27 13.55 -0.05 -0.52
N GLY A 28 13.01 1.16 -0.49
CA GLY A 28 12.49 1.86 -1.66
C GLY A 28 13.55 2.10 -2.74
N ALA A 29 14.79 2.43 -2.34
CA ALA A 29 15.91 2.54 -3.26
C ALA A 29 16.28 1.17 -3.88
N LEU A 30 16.21 0.10 -3.09
CA LEU A 30 16.51 -1.24 -3.53
C LEU A 30 15.49 -1.74 -4.59
N VAL A 31 14.19 -1.59 -4.34
CA VAL A 31 13.14 -2.00 -5.30
C VAL A 31 13.08 -1.10 -6.55
N LYS A 32 13.73 0.05 -6.53
CA LYS A 32 13.77 0.97 -7.67
C LYS A 32 14.65 0.45 -8.82
N VAL A 33 15.52 -0.50 -8.55
CA VAL A 33 16.41 -1.10 -9.56
C VAL A 33 15.63 -1.98 -10.54
N ASP A 34 14.38 -2.34 -10.22
CA ASP A 34 13.52 -3.21 -11.03
C ASP A 34 14.14 -4.60 -11.31
N ASP A 35 14.76 -5.18 -10.29
CA ASP A 35 15.40 -6.50 -10.34
C ASP A 35 14.49 -7.53 -9.63
N SER A 36 14.09 -8.57 -10.36
CA SER A 36 13.24 -9.66 -9.83
C SER A 36 13.92 -10.46 -8.71
N GLU A 37 15.25 -10.54 -8.66
CA GLU A 37 15.95 -11.18 -7.54
C GLU A 37 15.76 -10.40 -6.24
N VAL A 38 15.76 -9.07 -6.32
CA VAL A 38 15.47 -8.20 -5.19
C VAL A 38 14.03 -8.41 -4.71
N VAL A 39 13.07 -8.48 -5.64
CA VAL A 39 11.67 -8.73 -5.31
C VAL A 39 11.53 -10.10 -4.65
N ASN A 40 12.12 -11.16 -5.21
CA ASN A 40 12.10 -12.49 -4.62
C ASN A 40 12.67 -12.52 -3.20
N PHE A 41 13.79 -11.86 -2.99
CA PHE A 41 14.41 -11.75 -1.66
C PHE A 41 13.49 -11.06 -0.65
N LEU A 42 12.85 -9.97 -1.06
CA LEU A 42 11.92 -9.23 -0.20
C LEU A 42 10.67 -10.05 0.13
N LEU A 43 10.15 -10.84 -0.82
CA LEU A 43 8.98 -11.70 -0.62
C LEU A 43 9.25 -12.87 0.33
N GLN A 44 10.51 -13.32 0.46
CA GLN A 44 10.92 -14.32 1.45
C GLN A 44 10.95 -13.76 2.88
N THR A 45 10.72 -12.47 3.03
CA THR A 45 10.72 -11.75 4.29
C THR A 45 9.32 -11.20 4.60
N GLU A 46 9.13 -10.60 5.77
CA GLU A 46 7.85 -10.02 6.18
C GLU A 46 7.61 -8.60 5.64
N ILE A 47 8.18 -8.25 4.48
CA ILE A 47 8.10 -6.86 3.97
C ILE A 47 6.65 -6.45 3.65
N ILE A 48 5.84 -7.34 3.07
CA ILE A 48 4.47 -7.03 2.69
C ILE A 48 3.63 -6.67 3.93
N PRO A 49 3.49 -7.51 4.97
CA PRO A 49 2.71 -7.14 6.16
C PRO A 49 3.25 -5.89 6.87
N LEU A 50 4.57 -5.67 6.88
CA LEU A 50 5.16 -4.46 7.44
C LEU A 50 4.76 -3.21 6.65
N CYS A 51 4.83 -3.26 5.32
CA CYS A 51 4.39 -2.15 4.47
C CYS A 51 2.89 -1.87 4.62
N LEU A 52 2.04 -2.91 4.61
CA LEU A 52 0.59 -2.75 4.76
C LEU A 52 0.25 -2.05 6.09
N ARG A 53 0.87 -2.45 7.20
CA ARG A 53 0.68 -1.78 8.49
C ARG A 53 1.12 -0.31 8.46
N ILE A 54 2.25 0.02 7.82
CA ILE A 54 2.73 1.40 7.72
C ILE A 54 1.80 2.22 6.80
N MET A 55 1.24 1.63 5.77
CA MET A 55 0.24 2.25 4.90
C MET A 55 -1.02 2.67 5.68
N GLU A 56 -1.41 1.94 6.71
CA GLU A 56 -2.56 2.29 7.55
C GLU A 56 -2.20 3.30 8.65
N THR A 57 -1.08 3.10 9.34
CA THR A 57 -0.79 3.79 10.61
C THR A 57 0.33 4.83 10.55
N GLY A 58 1.12 4.86 9.48
CA GLY A 58 2.29 5.73 9.33
C GLY A 58 1.94 7.19 9.05
N SER A 59 2.96 8.05 9.04
CA SER A 59 2.85 9.42 8.52
C SER A 59 2.57 9.43 7.02
N GLU A 60 2.10 10.53 6.46
CA GLU A 60 1.82 10.66 5.02
C GLU A 60 3.03 10.25 4.16
N LEU A 61 4.23 10.67 4.57
CA LEU A 61 5.45 10.35 3.85
C LEU A 61 5.79 8.85 3.94
N SER A 62 5.68 8.27 5.15
CA SER A 62 5.89 6.82 5.35
C SER A 62 4.86 5.99 4.58
N LYS A 63 3.59 6.41 4.57
CA LYS A 63 2.53 5.80 3.76
C LYS A 63 2.89 5.82 2.27
N THR A 64 3.35 6.97 1.77
CA THR A 64 3.73 7.13 0.36
C THR A 64 4.87 6.19 -0.04
N VAL A 65 5.92 6.10 0.79
CA VAL A 65 7.06 5.22 0.49
C VAL A 65 6.68 3.74 0.61
N ALA A 66 5.91 3.35 1.63
CA ALA A 66 5.43 1.98 1.78
C ALA A 66 4.54 1.57 0.60
N THR A 67 3.63 2.44 0.15
CA THR A 67 2.79 2.19 -1.04
C THR A 67 3.62 2.08 -2.31
N PHE A 68 4.67 2.90 -2.45
CA PHE A 68 5.61 2.79 -3.56
C PHE A 68 6.33 1.44 -3.59
N ILE A 69 6.75 0.91 -2.43
CA ILE A 69 7.39 -0.40 -2.33
C ILE A 69 6.40 -1.50 -2.76
N VAL A 70 5.17 -1.49 -2.23
CA VAL A 70 4.12 -2.44 -2.62
C VAL A 70 3.81 -2.34 -4.12
N GLN A 71 3.72 -1.13 -4.67
CA GLN A 71 3.55 -0.90 -6.11
C GLN A 71 4.67 -1.56 -6.93
N LYS A 72 5.92 -1.38 -6.54
CA LYS A 72 7.06 -1.97 -7.24
C LYS A 72 7.05 -3.51 -7.19
N ILE A 73 6.70 -4.07 -6.05
CA ILE A 73 6.52 -5.52 -5.91
C ILE A 73 5.38 -6.02 -6.82
N LEU A 74 4.25 -5.31 -6.88
CA LEU A 74 3.13 -5.67 -7.76
C LEU A 74 3.44 -5.53 -9.25
N LEU A 75 4.31 -4.61 -9.64
CA LEU A 75 4.73 -4.44 -11.04
C LEU A 75 5.56 -5.61 -11.55
N ASP A 76 6.29 -6.28 -10.66
CA ASP A 76 7.01 -7.51 -10.97
C ASP A 76 6.05 -8.71 -11.04
N GLU A 77 6.25 -9.60 -12.03
CA GLU A 77 5.39 -10.78 -12.24
C GLU A 77 5.44 -11.74 -11.04
N VAL A 78 6.63 -11.91 -10.45
CA VAL A 78 6.79 -12.79 -9.28
C VAL A 78 6.06 -12.21 -8.08
N GLY A 79 6.15 -10.89 -7.89
CA GLY A 79 5.46 -10.16 -6.84
C GLY A 79 3.93 -10.21 -6.98
N LEU A 80 3.42 -9.98 -8.19
CA LEU A 80 1.99 -10.09 -8.49
C LEU A 80 1.48 -11.50 -8.21
N ASN A 81 2.18 -12.51 -8.74
CA ASN A 81 1.81 -13.91 -8.54
C ASN A 81 1.84 -14.30 -7.06
N TYR A 82 2.82 -13.84 -6.30
CA TYR A 82 2.90 -14.10 -4.85
C TYR A 82 1.69 -13.52 -4.09
N ILE A 83 1.29 -12.29 -4.39
CA ILE A 83 0.14 -11.63 -3.74
C ILE A 83 -1.16 -12.31 -4.17
N CYS A 84 -1.29 -12.66 -5.45
CA CYS A 84 -2.47 -13.32 -5.99
C CYS A 84 -2.51 -14.84 -5.79
N ALA A 85 -1.47 -15.46 -5.21
CA ALA A 85 -1.43 -16.92 -4.96
C ALA A 85 -2.49 -17.35 -3.95
N THR A 86 -2.78 -16.54 -2.95
CA THR A 86 -3.77 -16.82 -1.92
C THR A 86 -4.78 -15.69 -1.80
N ALA A 87 -6.04 -16.04 -1.55
CA ALA A 87 -7.11 -15.07 -1.34
C ALA A 87 -6.79 -14.15 -0.15
N GLU A 88 -6.21 -14.68 0.92
CA GLU A 88 -5.85 -13.94 2.13
C GLU A 88 -4.90 -12.78 1.82
N ARG A 89 -3.80 -13.03 1.09
CA ARG A 89 -2.84 -11.97 0.71
C ARG A 89 -3.47 -10.92 -0.19
N PHE A 90 -4.24 -11.37 -1.18
CA PHE A 90 -4.96 -10.48 -2.08
C PHE A 90 -5.92 -9.58 -1.33
N TYR A 91 -6.74 -10.15 -0.43
CA TYR A 91 -7.70 -9.37 0.39
C TYR A 91 -6.97 -8.39 1.33
N ALA A 92 -5.88 -8.81 1.96
CA ALA A 92 -5.12 -7.92 2.84
C ALA A 92 -4.62 -6.68 2.08
N VAL A 93 -4.00 -6.86 0.91
CA VAL A 93 -3.52 -5.74 0.09
C VAL A 93 -4.68 -4.87 -0.39
N SER A 94 -5.75 -5.48 -0.92
CA SER A 94 -6.91 -4.76 -1.47
C SER A 94 -7.64 -3.95 -0.40
N THR A 95 -7.81 -4.50 0.80
CA THR A 95 -8.47 -3.82 1.93
C THR A 95 -7.68 -2.61 2.37
N VAL A 96 -6.36 -2.74 2.52
CA VAL A 96 -5.51 -1.60 2.91
C VAL A 96 -5.54 -0.51 1.84
N LEU A 97 -5.46 -0.86 0.54
CA LEU A 97 -5.57 0.12 -0.53
C LEU A 97 -6.94 0.83 -0.53
N SER A 98 -8.03 0.10 -0.26
CA SER A 98 -9.38 0.66 -0.14
C SER A 98 -9.49 1.66 1.02
N ASN A 99 -8.96 1.30 2.20
CA ASN A 99 -8.92 2.19 3.36
C ASN A 99 -8.12 3.47 3.07
N MET A 100 -7.02 3.34 2.32
CA MET A 100 -6.22 4.50 1.93
C MET A 100 -6.95 5.42 0.96
N VAL A 101 -7.75 4.89 0.01
CA VAL A 101 -8.61 5.71 -0.86
C VAL A 101 -9.62 6.48 -0.03
N ALA A 102 -10.28 5.84 0.94
CA ALA A 102 -11.22 6.51 1.85
C ALA A 102 -10.55 7.65 2.63
N MET A 103 -9.33 7.44 3.15
CA MET A 103 -8.58 8.50 3.84
C MET A 103 -8.19 9.68 2.94
N LEU A 104 -8.00 9.47 1.64
CA LEU A 104 -7.66 10.54 0.68
C LEU A 104 -8.80 11.53 0.44
N VAL A 105 -10.02 11.19 0.81
CA VAL A 105 -11.17 12.11 0.78
C VAL A 105 -10.99 13.22 1.81
N GLU A 106 -10.54 12.84 3.01
CA GLU A 106 -10.34 13.79 4.11
C GLU A 106 -8.99 14.54 3.99
N SER A 107 -7.97 13.88 3.47
CA SER A 107 -6.61 14.43 3.33
C SER A 107 -6.04 14.10 1.94
N PRO A 108 -6.34 14.92 0.92
CA PRO A 108 -5.92 14.66 -0.46
C PRO A 108 -4.40 14.69 -0.65
N SER A 109 -3.83 13.64 -1.26
CA SER A 109 -2.43 13.56 -1.63
C SER A 109 -2.28 12.98 -3.04
N HIS A 110 -1.99 13.82 -4.03
CA HIS A 110 -1.82 13.41 -5.43
C HIS A 110 -0.72 12.37 -5.61
N ARG A 111 0.37 12.49 -4.83
CA ARG A 111 1.48 11.54 -4.89
C ARG A 111 1.03 10.15 -4.45
N LEU A 112 0.36 10.09 -3.31
CA LEU A 112 -0.14 8.84 -2.76
C LEU A 112 -1.20 8.20 -3.66
N LEU A 113 -2.15 8.99 -4.16
CA LEU A 113 -3.19 8.54 -5.08
C LEU A 113 -2.60 7.92 -6.34
N LYS A 114 -1.54 8.51 -6.91
CA LYS A 114 -0.85 7.98 -8.09
C LYS A 114 -0.28 6.57 -7.85
N HIS A 115 0.30 6.33 -6.69
CA HIS A 115 0.84 5.01 -6.33
C HIS A 115 -0.29 4.00 -6.12
N ILE A 116 -1.35 4.38 -5.41
CA ILE A 116 -2.53 3.54 -5.18
C ILE A 116 -3.18 3.13 -6.51
N ALA A 117 -3.41 4.09 -7.42
CA ALA A 117 -3.99 3.81 -8.73
C ALA A 117 -3.18 2.79 -9.53
N ARG A 118 -1.85 2.88 -9.49
CA ARG A 118 -0.97 1.91 -10.15
C ARG A 118 -1.03 0.52 -9.52
N CYS A 119 -1.16 0.43 -8.19
CA CYS A 119 -1.38 -0.84 -7.51
C CYS A 119 -2.69 -1.48 -7.99
N TYR A 120 -3.75 -0.70 -8.08
CA TYR A 120 -5.06 -1.17 -8.56
C TYR A 120 -5.01 -1.64 -10.01
N LEU A 121 -4.41 -0.86 -10.91
CA LEU A 121 -4.25 -1.25 -12.31
C LEU A 121 -3.55 -2.59 -12.42
N ARG A 122 -2.47 -2.79 -11.67
CA ARG A 122 -1.71 -4.04 -11.73
C ARG A 122 -2.44 -5.23 -11.13
N LEU A 123 -3.19 -5.05 -10.05
CA LEU A 123 -4.04 -6.09 -9.48
C LEU A 123 -5.19 -6.49 -10.44
N ALA A 124 -5.68 -5.55 -11.24
CA ALA A 124 -6.72 -5.80 -12.25
C ALA A 124 -6.23 -6.69 -13.41
N ASP A 125 -4.92 -6.77 -13.67
CA ASP A 125 -4.36 -7.68 -14.69
C ASP A 125 -4.57 -9.16 -14.32
N ASN A 126 -4.79 -9.46 -13.03
CA ASN A 126 -5.08 -10.82 -12.58
C ASN A 126 -6.59 -11.10 -12.60
N LEU A 127 -7.06 -11.75 -13.67
CA LEU A 127 -8.47 -12.06 -13.93
C LEU A 127 -9.16 -12.84 -12.80
N ARG A 128 -8.41 -13.59 -11.99
CA ARG A 128 -8.97 -14.43 -10.91
C ARG A 128 -9.70 -13.59 -9.84
N TYR A 129 -9.26 -12.35 -9.62
CA TYR A 129 -9.75 -11.49 -8.54
C TYR A 129 -10.43 -10.20 -9.01
N VAL A 130 -10.59 -10.01 -10.32
CA VAL A 130 -11.19 -8.79 -10.91
C VAL A 130 -12.56 -8.48 -10.31
N ARG A 131 -13.43 -9.49 -10.10
CA ARG A 131 -14.77 -9.29 -9.51
C ARG A 131 -14.70 -8.73 -8.09
N VAL A 132 -13.82 -9.30 -7.28
CA VAL A 132 -13.63 -8.88 -5.87
C VAL A 132 -13.07 -7.47 -5.83
N HIS A 133 -12.15 -7.18 -6.71
CA HIS A 133 -11.52 -5.89 -6.85
C HIS A 133 -12.53 -4.79 -7.22
N CYS A 134 -13.40 -5.04 -8.19
CA CYS A 134 -14.48 -4.13 -8.56
C CYS A 134 -15.46 -3.87 -7.41
N MET A 135 -15.78 -4.89 -6.60
CA MET A 135 -16.65 -4.73 -5.43
C MET A 135 -16.00 -3.85 -4.34
N LEU A 136 -14.73 -4.06 -4.04
CA LEU A 136 -14.01 -3.26 -3.04
C LEU A 136 -13.83 -1.81 -3.48
N LEU A 137 -13.54 -1.58 -4.76
CA LEU A 137 -13.45 -0.25 -5.35
C LEU A 137 -14.80 0.48 -5.33
N SER A 138 -15.88 -0.20 -5.72
CA SER A 138 -17.23 0.39 -5.70
C SER A 138 -17.63 0.77 -4.28
N HIS A 139 -17.36 -0.09 -3.29
CA HIS A 139 -17.64 0.19 -1.89
C HIS A 139 -16.82 1.37 -1.34
N ALA A 140 -15.52 1.46 -1.68
CA ALA A 140 -14.69 2.60 -1.29
C ALA A 140 -15.15 3.91 -1.94
N LEU A 141 -15.57 3.87 -3.21
CA LEU A 141 -16.07 5.02 -3.92
C LEU A 141 -17.45 5.46 -3.40
N THR A 142 -18.35 4.53 -3.05
CA THR A 142 -19.66 4.88 -2.44
C THR A 142 -19.49 5.52 -1.09
N LEU A 143 -18.65 4.97 -0.20
CA LEU A 143 -18.33 5.59 1.08
C LEU A 143 -17.71 6.99 0.93
N SER A 144 -16.87 7.19 -0.10
CA SER A 144 -16.28 8.47 -0.46
C SER A 144 -17.33 9.49 -0.95
N PHE A 145 -18.29 9.03 -1.75
CA PHE A 145 -19.34 9.87 -2.31
C PHE A 145 -20.35 10.27 -1.24
N ASP A 146 -20.72 9.37 -0.35
CA ASP A 146 -21.62 9.64 0.78
C ASP A 146 -21.00 10.63 1.77
N ALA A 147 -19.70 10.52 2.07
CA ALA A 147 -18.99 11.48 2.92
C ALA A 147 -18.91 12.88 2.28
N ALA A 148 -18.71 12.96 0.95
CA ALA A 148 -18.68 14.23 0.23
C ALA A 148 -20.07 14.88 0.15
N LEU A 149 -21.14 14.10 0.00
CA LEU A 149 -22.53 14.57 0.02
C LEU A 149 -22.92 15.10 1.40
N VAL A 150 -22.55 14.42 2.46
CA VAL A 150 -22.82 14.86 3.84
C VAL A 150 -22.12 16.17 4.15
N THR A 151 -20.89 16.37 3.69
CA THR A 151 -20.16 17.66 3.86
C THR A 151 -20.75 18.79 3.03
N LEU A 152 -21.28 18.51 1.85
CA LEU A 152 -21.96 19.50 1.00
C LEU A 152 -23.36 19.89 1.52
N CYS A 153 -24.07 18.98 2.21
CA CYS A 153 -25.37 19.27 2.83
C CYS A 153 -25.26 19.97 4.20
N ALA A 154 -24.07 19.97 4.82
CA ALA A 154 -23.81 20.59 6.12
C ALA A 154 -23.20 22.02 6.01
N SER A 155 -22.91 22.48 4.79
CA SER A 155 -22.45 23.83 4.47
C SER A 155 -23.57 24.67 3.84
#